data_51ff267fc562e0fe6360afbb49b2bfbc
#
_entry.id   51ff267fc562e0fe6360afbb49b2bfbc
#
_cell.length_a   1.000
_cell.length_b   1.000
_cell.length_c   1.000
_cell.angle_alpha   90.00
_cell.angle_beta   90.00
_cell.angle_gamma   90.00
#
_symmetry.space_group_name_H-M   'P 1'
#
loop_
_entity.id
_entity.type
_entity.pdbx_description
1 polymer ?
#
loop_
_entity_poly.entity_id
_entity_poly.type
_entity_poly.pdbx_seq_one_letter_code
_entity_poly.pdbx_strand_id
1 'polypeptide(L)'
;MTSPQRLLLHALLSGLGDAVGRNDEAAADRYHRRIRLIARQHFDTNPSISDALERLLSASDRWQETNVAGRSEAEQPVLEHIERVAELL
;
A
#
# COMPACT_ATOMS: atom_id res chain seq x y z
N MET A 1 -6.46 22.27 2.77
CA MET A 1 -6.79 21.71 1.44
C MET A 1 -5.94 20.48 1.18
N THR A 2 -6.56 19.37 0.78
CA THR A 2 -5.84 18.13 0.50
C THR A 2 -5.22 18.22 -0.90
N SER A 3 -3.93 17.87 -1.04
CA SER A 3 -3.26 17.90 -2.32
C SER A 3 -3.79 16.80 -3.25
N PRO A 4 -3.73 16.99 -4.59
CA PRO A 4 -4.13 15.95 -5.54
C PRO A 4 -3.36 14.64 -5.34
N GLN A 5 -2.06 14.73 -4.98
CA GLN A 5 -1.23 13.57 -4.74
C GLN A 5 -1.71 12.76 -3.52
N ARG A 6 -2.14 13.45 -2.46
CA ARG A 6 -2.67 12.77 -1.27
C ARG A 6 -3.99 12.08 -1.57
N LEU A 7 -4.88 12.74 -2.32
CA LEU A 7 -6.14 12.15 -2.75
C LEU A 7 -5.91 10.91 -3.62
N LEU A 8 -4.97 11.00 -4.55
CA LEU A 8 -4.63 9.87 -5.41
C LEU A 8 -4.06 8.72 -4.58
N LEU A 9 -3.18 9.02 -3.63
CA LEU A 9 -2.60 7.99 -2.77
C LEU A 9 -3.69 7.31 -1.93
N HIS A 10 -4.64 8.06 -1.37
CA HIS A 10 -5.79 7.47 -0.66
C HIS A 10 -6.55 6.49 -1.55
N ALA A 11 -6.82 6.86 -2.79
CA ALA A 11 -7.53 6.00 -3.73
C ALA A 11 -6.74 4.72 -4.02
N LEU A 12 -5.42 4.84 -4.19
CA LEU A 12 -4.56 3.70 -4.44
C LEU A 12 -4.47 2.77 -3.22
N LEU A 13 -4.41 3.33 -2.02
CA LEU A 13 -4.41 2.55 -0.78
C LEU A 13 -5.71 1.76 -0.63
N SER A 14 -6.84 2.39 -0.90
CA SER A 14 -8.15 1.74 -0.88
C SER A 14 -8.22 0.60 -1.89
N GLY A 15 -7.72 0.84 -3.11
CA GLY A 15 -7.66 -0.18 -4.15
C GLY A 15 -6.78 -1.35 -3.77
N LEU A 16 -5.62 -1.09 -3.17
CA LEU A 16 -4.73 -2.15 -2.71
C LEU A 16 -5.40 -2.99 -1.62
N GLY A 17 -6.05 -2.36 -0.66
CA GLY A 17 -6.77 -3.06 0.41
C GLY A 17 -7.86 -3.98 -0.15
N ASP A 18 -8.64 -3.49 -1.11
CA ASP A 18 -9.67 -4.28 -1.78
C ASP A 18 -9.08 -5.47 -2.53
N ALA A 19 -7.99 -5.25 -3.28
CA ALA A 19 -7.35 -6.30 -4.05
C ALA A 19 -6.81 -7.40 -3.14
N VAL A 20 -6.16 -7.02 -2.04
CA VAL A 20 -5.65 -7.97 -1.05
C VAL A 20 -6.79 -8.74 -0.41
N GLY A 21 -7.87 -8.05 -0.03
CA GLY A 21 -9.05 -8.69 0.59
C GLY A 21 -9.75 -9.67 -0.34
N ARG A 22 -9.69 -9.45 -1.66
CA ARG A 22 -10.27 -10.36 -2.66
C ARG A 22 -9.27 -11.39 -3.18
N ASN A 23 -8.06 -11.37 -2.67
CA ASN A 23 -6.98 -12.24 -3.14
C ASN A 23 -6.70 -12.07 -4.65
N ASP A 24 -6.79 -10.82 -5.13
CA ASP A 24 -6.55 -10.49 -6.53
C ASP A 24 -5.10 -10.02 -6.71
N GLU A 25 -4.21 -10.95 -7.02
CA GLU A 25 -2.78 -10.68 -7.16
C GLU A 25 -2.46 -9.66 -8.25
N ALA A 26 -3.13 -9.76 -9.39
CA ALA A 26 -2.86 -8.87 -10.51
C ALA A 26 -3.20 -7.43 -10.18
N ALA A 27 -4.36 -7.21 -9.54
CA ALA A 27 -4.77 -5.89 -9.11
C ALA A 27 -3.84 -5.36 -8.01
N ALA A 28 -3.50 -6.20 -7.02
CA ALA A 28 -2.60 -5.82 -5.94
C ALA A 28 -1.23 -5.39 -6.47
N ASP A 29 -0.68 -6.11 -7.45
CA ASP A 29 0.60 -5.75 -8.08
C ASP A 29 0.52 -4.39 -8.79
N ARG A 30 -0.56 -4.12 -9.50
CA ARG A 30 -0.76 -2.83 -10.16
C ARG A 30 -0.81 -1.67 -9.18
N TYR A 31 -1.56 -1.82 -8.09
CA TYR A 31 -1.64 -0.78 -7.05
C TYR A 31 -0.30 -0.61 -6.34
N HIS A 32 0.38 -1.71 -6.04
CA HIS A 32 1.70 -1.69 -5.42
C HIS A 32 2.68 -0.85 -6.25
N ARG A 33 2.75 -1.09 -7.56
CA ARG A 33 3.65 -0.37 -8.46
C ARG A 33 3.32 1.13 -8.52
N ARG A 34 2.05 1.48 -8.57
CA ARG A 34 1.62 2.87 -8.61
C ARG A 34 1.92 3.59 -7.31
N ILE A 35 1.70 2.93 -6.18
CA ILE A 35 2.02 3.49 -4.87
C ILE A 35 3.52 3.75 -4.77
N ARG A 36 4.34 2.80 -5.21
CA ARG A 36 5.80 2.97 -5.22
C ARG A 36 6.22 4.19 -6.04
N LEU A 37 5.64 4.35 -7.21
CA LEU A 37 5.97 5.46 -8.10
C LEU A 37 5.61 6.81 -7.47
N ILE A 38 4.40 6.93 -6.92
CA ILE A 38 3.96 8.14 -6.25
C ILE A 38 4.82 8.45 -5.03
N ALA A 39 5.20 7.43 -4.26
CA ALA A 39 6.04 7.59 -3.09
C ALA A 39 7.36 8.26 -3.47
N ARG A 40 7.99 7.80 -4.54
CA ARG A 40 9.26 8.36 -5.03
C ARG A 40 9.11 9.75 -5.60
N GLN A 41 8.02 10.03 -6.29
CA GLN A 41 7.83 11.30 -6.98
C GLN A 41 7.36 12.43 -6.06
N HIS A 42 6.55 12.13 -5.06
CA HIS A 42 5.85 13.16 -4.30
C HIS A 42 6.04 13.11 -2.78
N PHE A 43 6.48 11.99 -2.22
CA PHE A 43 6.58 11.82 -0.77
C PHE A 43 7.99 11.48 -0.29
N ASP A 44 8.97 11.48 -1.16
CA ASP A 44 10.36 11.16 -0.84
C ASP A 44 10.96 12.13 0.19
N THR A 45 10.50 13.37 0.20
CA THR A 45 11.00 14.40 1.11
C THR A 45 10.27 14.43 2.46
N ASN A 46 9.25 13.61 2.64
CA ASN A 46 8.52 13.51 3.90
C ASN A 46 8.88 12.19 4.61
N PRO A 47 9.82 12.22 5.59
CA PRO A 47 10.32 10.98 6.20
C PRO A 47 9.24 10.11 6.83
N SER A 48 8.25 10.71 7.49
CA SER A 48 7.19 9.96 8.15
C SER A 48 6.34 9.19 7.16
N ILE A 49 5.90 9.85 6.10
CA ILE A 49 5.08 9.22 5.07
C ILE A 49 5.93 8.22 4.25
N SER A 50 7.14 8.61 3.89
CA SER A 50 8.05 7.76 3.11
C SER A 50 8.35 6.46 3.84
N ASP A 51 8.66 6.51 5.14
CA ASP A 51 8.93 5.33 5.95
C ASP A 51 7.69 4.43 6.05
N ALA A 52 6.52 5.02 6.27
CA ALA A 52 5.28 4.27 6.35
C ALA A 52 4.95 3.57 5.02
N LEU A 53 5.20 4.25 3.90
CA LEU A 53 5.00 3.68 2.57
C LEU A 53 5.98 2.53 2.29
N GLU A 54 7.23 2.66 2.70
CA GLU A 54 8.20 1.57 2.56
C GLU A 54 7.77 0.32 3.32
N ARG A 55 7.27 0.50 4.53
CA ARG A 55 6.76 -0.61 5.34
C ARG A 55 5.55 -1.26 4.70
N LEU A 56 4.65 -0.46 4.15
CA LEU A 56 3.49 -0.97 3.42
C LEU A 56 3.93 -1.77 2.21
N LEU A 57 4.86 -1.24 1.42
CA LEU A 57 5.33 -1.92 0.21
C LEU A 57 6.03 -3.24 0.56
N SER A 58 6.79 -3.28 1.65
CA SER A 58 7.42 -4.52 2.13
C SER A 58 6.38 -5.56 2.52
N ALA A 59 5.32 -5.14 3.23
CA ALA A 59 4.22 -6.03 3.60
C ALA A 59 3.47 -6.55 2.37
N SER A 60 3.26 -5.68 1.38
CA SER A 60 2.62 -6.04 0.12
C SER A 60 3.45 -7.05 -0.67
N ASP A 61 4.78 -6.85 -0.73
CA ASP A 61 5.69 -7.81 -1.37
C ASP A 61 5.62 -9.18 -0.70
N ARG A 62 5.62 -9.21 0.63
CA ARG A 62 5.50 -10.45 1.38
C ARG A 62 4.19 -11.16 1.10
N TRP A 63 3.10 -10.40 1.03
CA TRP A 63 1.79 -10.95 0.71
C TRP A 63 1.79 -11.59 -0.70
N GLN A 64 2.40 -10.93 -1.67
CA GLN A 64 2.48 -11.43 -3.05
C GLN A 64 3.35 -12.69 -3.15
N GLU A 65 4.41 -12.78 -2.37
CA GLU A 65 5.32 -13.93 -2.34
C GLU A 65 4.75 -15.13 -1.57
N THR A 66 3.80 -14.90 -0.68
CA THR A 66 3.20 -15.95 0.15
C THR A 66 2.21 -16.76 -0.67
N ASN A 67 2.23 -18.09 -0.50
CA ASN A 67 1.26 -18.95 -1.18
C ASN A 67 -0.14 -18.74 -0.60
N VAL A 68 -1.16 -19.23 -1.32
CA VAL A 68 -2.56 -19.01 -0.99
C VAL A 68 -2.89 -19.45 0.44
N ALA A 69 -2.28 -20.55 0.92
CA ALA A 69 -2.55 -21.08 2.25
C ALA A 69 -2.12 -20.13 3.38
N GLY A 70 -1.04 -19.34 3.15
CA GLY A 70 -0.53 -18.42 4.18
C GLY A 70 -0.99 -16.98 4.01
N ARG A 71 -1.77 -16.65 2.99
CA ARG A 71 -2.12 -15.28 2.65
C ARG A 71 -3.01 -14.57 3.67
N SER A 72 -3.87 -15.29 4.36
CA SER A 72 -4.72 -14.65 5.37
C SER A 72 -3.89 -14.05 6.51
N GLU A 73 -2.77 -14.67 6.86
CA GLU A 73 -1.85 -14.12 7.86
C GLU A 73 -1.06 -12.94 7.30
N ALA A 74 -0.64 -13.03 6.03
CA ALA A 74 0.13 -11.96 5.37
C ALA A 74 -0.75 -10.75 5.02
N GLU A 75 -2.05 -10.91 4.92
CA GLU A 75 -3.01 -9.84 4.63
C GLU A 75 -3.07 -8.81 5.76
N GLN A 76 -3.07 -9.26 7.00
CA GLN A 76 -3.23 -8.37 8.15
C GLN A 76 -2.18 -7.26 8.20
N PRO A 77 -0.88 -7.54 8.05
CA PRO A 77 0.12 -6.47 8.02
C PRO A 77 -0.10 -5.46 6.90
N VAL A 78 -0.56 -5.91 5.73
CA VAL A 78 -0.85 -4.99 4.62
C VAL A 78 -1.94 -4.01 5.01
N LEU A 79 -3.05 -4.51 5.58
CA LEU A 79 -4.18 -3.66 5.98
C LEU A 79 -3.78 -2.71 7.10
N GLU A 80 -3.00 -3.17 8.07
CA GLU A 80 -2.51 -2.33 9.16
C GLU A 80 -1.63 -1.19 8.65
N HIS A 81 -0.73 -1.48 7.71
CA HIS A 81 0.13 -0.44 7.13
C HIS A 81 -0.64 0.52 6.23
N ILE A 82 -1.69 0.06 5.54
CA ILE A 82 -2.59 0.94 4.80
C ILE A 82 -3.23 1.96 5.75
N GLU A 83 -3.77 1.51 6.87
CA GLU A 83 -4.35 2.39 7.87
C GLU A 83 -3.33 3.39 8.41
N ARG A 84 -2.12 2.93 8.68
CA ARG A 84 -1.05 3.79 9.18
C ARG A 84 -0.70 4.91 8.19
N VAL A 85 -0.57 4.59 6.92
CA VAL A 85 -0.30 5.60 5.89
C VAL A 85 -1.48 6.58 5.80
N ALA A 86 -2.70 6.06 5.79
CA ALA A 86 -3.90 6.89 5.71
C ALA A 86 -3.98 7.89 6.88
N GLU A 87 -3.59 7.49 8.08
CA GLU A 87 -3.56 8.38 9.24
C GLU A 87 -2.54 9.52 9.07
N LEU A 88 -1.46 9.28 8.35
CA LEU A 88 -0.41 10.27 8.12
C LEU A 88 -0.75 11.24 6.97
N LEU A 89 -1.73 10.92 6.16
CA LEU A 89 -2.19 11.77 5.09
C LEU A 89 -3.29 12.72 5.56
#